data_9c19ccdce364e786570396be38a87c81
#
_entry.id   9c19ccdce364e786570396be38a87c81
#
_cell.length_a   1.000
_cell.length_b   1.000
_cell.length_c   1.000
_cell.angle_alpha   90.00
_cell.angle_beta   90.00
_cell.angle_gamma   90.00
#
_symmetry.space_group_name_H-M   'P 1'
#
loop_
_entity.id
_entity.type
_entity.pdbx_description
1 polymer ?
#
loop_
_entity_poly.entity_id
_entity_poly.type
_entity_poly.pdbx_seq_one_letter_code
_entity_poly.pdbx_strand_id
1 'polypeptide(L)'
;MPILALQVPASVLWFGKNMLGSSNATWDNTPYRIWSLWELLQTHAWNLVNHTEALTVVREDLKDRLNAERGVGHLPASVCEDDKENIRAVLGLMRVWMDGHELHASLDRADRILEMLTEPEPVAIELIPALKTLSGVLEDELKRRFFLYLPPDDAKLYQQPLGLFPKSVDAFRSTRGNIINACRCHALGQSTACVFHSMGILQSGLYSLANELEVMFKFPLTLAEWHNIIDNH
;
A
#
# COMPACT_ATOMS: atom_id res chain seq x y z
N MET A 1 10.68 -52.24 -1.85
CA MET A 1 10.10 -51.12 -2.59
C MET A 1 10.81 -49.86 -2.14
N PRO A 2 11.50 -49.11 -3.00
CA PRO A 2 12.19 -47.93 -2.57
C PRO A 2 11.17 -46.80 -2.31
N ILE A 3 11.27 -46.20 -1.15
CA ILE A 3 10.55 -44.99 -0.74
C ILE A 3 11.05 -43.88 -1.66
N LEU A 4 10.20 -43.42 -2.56
CA LEU A 4 10.43 -42.20 -3.31
C LEU A 4 10.47 -41.03 -2.31
N ALA A 5 11.67 -40.58 -1.99
CA ALA A 5 11.87 -39.31 -1.36
C ALA A 5 11.30 -38.23 -2.30
N LEU A 6 10.12 -37.73 -1.97
CA LEU A 6 9.53 -36.57 -2.66
C LEU A 6 10.48 -35.39 -2.40
N GLN A 7 11.26 -35.06 -3.42
CA GLN A 7 11.99 -33.81 -3.46
C GLN A 7 10.95 -32.68 -3.48
N VAL A 8 10.95 -31.88 -2.40
CA VAL A 8 10.27 -30.58 -2.39
C VAL A 8 10.70 -29.86 -3.67
N PRO A 9 9.77 -29.40 -4.51
CA PRO A 9 10.14 -28.75 -5.76
C PRO A 9 11.15 -27.66 -5.47
N ALA A 10 12.26 -27.66 -6.20
CA ALA A 10 13.33 -26.66 -6.04
C ALA A 10 12.81 -25.22 -6.15
N SER A 11 11.63 -25.02 -6.74
CA SER A 11 10.87 -23.78 -6.77
C SER A 11 10.48 -23.30 -5.37
N VAL A 12 9.98 -24.15 -4.49
CA VAL A 12 9.54 -23.74 -3.12
C VAL A 12 10.76 -23.44 -2.24
N LEU A 13 11.82 -24.24 -2.36
CA LEU A 13 13.11 -23.99 -1.67
C LEU A 13 13.85 -22.77 -2.25
N TRP A 14 13.72 -22.51 -3.54
CA TRP A 14 14.28 -21.34 -4.21
C TRP A 14 13.55 -20.07 -3.78
N PHE A 15 12.23 -20.11 -3.60
CA PHE A 15 11.41 -19.03 -3.05
C PHE A 15 11.86 -18.65 -1.62
N GLY A 16 12.00 -19.59 -0.72
CA GLY A 16 12.40 -19.30 0.68
C GLY A 16 13.81 -18.71 0.81
N LYS A 17 14.79 -19.16 0.00
CA LYS A 17 16.16 -18.67 0.04
C LYS A 17 16.38 -17.31 -0.60
N ASN A 18 15.67 -16.99 -1.65
CA ASN A 18 15.80 -15.71 -2.35
C ASN A 18 14.93 -14.58 -1.76
N MET A 19 13.88 -14.92 -1.00
CA MET A 19 13.12 -13.92 -0.25
C MET A 19 13.87 -13.30 0.92
N LEU A 20 14.85 -14.02 1.51
CA LEU A 20 15.67 -13.51 2.61
C LEU A 20 16.81 -12.58 2.15
N GLY A 21 17.00 -12.42 0.85
CA GLY A 21 18.20 -11.76 0.29
C GLY A 21 18.01 -10.35 -0.27
N SER A 22 16.82 -9.81 -0.40
CA SER A 22 16.70 -8.45 -0.94
C SER A 22 15.45 -7.73 -0.44
N SER A 23 15.73 -6.82 0.36
CA SER A 23 15.04 -5.63 0.84
C SER A 23 14.57 -5.73 2.29
N ASN A 24 15.43 -5.26 3.16
CA ASN A 24 15.00 -4.49 4.35
C ASN A 24 14.30 -3.19 3.91
N ALA A 25 13.41 -3.24 2.94
CA ALA A 25 12.46 -2.19 2.70
C ALA A 25 11.45 -2.27 3.84
N THR A 26 11.85 -1.70 4.99
CA THR A 26 10.91 -1.38 6.05
C THR A 26 9.77 -0.63 5.39
N TRP A 27 8.58 -1.18 5.53
CA TRP A 27 7.35 -0.53 5.12
C TRP A 27 7.31 0.84 5.75
N ASP A 28 7.56 1.86 4.96
CA ASP A 28 7.38 3.22 5.40
C ASP A 28 5.91 3.59 5.15
N ASN A 29 5.05 3.26 6.11
CA ASN A 29 3.64 3.64 6.15
C ASN A 29 3.47 5.14 6.39
N THR A 30 4.44 5.97 5.96
CA THR A 30 4.32 7.42 6.08
C THR A 30 3.06 7.86 5.35
N PRO A 31 2.07 8.43 6.04
CA PRO A 31 0.84 8.92 5.41
C PRO A 31 1.18 9.90 4.28
N TYR A 32 0.46 9.77 3.16
CA TYR A 32 0.63 10.64 2.00
C TYR A 32 1.94 10.47 1.21
N ARG A 33 2.70 9.40 1.43
CA ARG A 33 3.82 9.04 0.55
C ARG A 33 3.26 8.61 -0.81
N ILE A 34 3.81 9.20 -1.87
CA ILE A 34 3.59 8.75 -3.24
C ILE A 34 4.68 7.74 -3.59
N TRP A 35 4.26 6.61 -4.11
CA TRP A 35 5.14 5.56 -4.61
C TRP A 35 5.32 5.71 -6.11
N SER A 36 6.51 5.53 -6.62
CA SER A 36 6.70 5.36 -8.05
C SER A 36 6.04 4.05 -8.51
N LEU A 37 5.65 3.97 -9.78
CA LEU A 37 5.13 2.72 -10.34
C LEU A 37 6.14 1.58 -10.18
N TRP A 38 7.43 1.88 -10.24
CA TRP A 38 8.49 0.90 -10.05
C TRP A 38 8.54 0.38 -8.61
N GLU A 39 8.52 1.26 -7.61
CA GLU A 39 8.43 0.87 -6.20
C GLU A 39 7.16 0.06 -5.92
N LEU A 40 6.03 0.49 -6.49
CA LEU A 40 4.77 -0.24 -6.38
C LEU A 40 4.89 -1.66 -6.96
N LEU A 41 5.45 -1.81 -8.15
CA LEU A 41 5.64 -3.10 -8.81
C LEU A 41 6.62 -3.99 -8.05
N GLN A 42 7.75 -3.45 -7.57
CA GLN A 42 8.75 -4.24 -6.85
C GLN A 42 8.28 -4.70 -5.48
N THR A 43 7.62 -3.84 -4.71
CA THR A 43 7.28 -4.13 -3.32
C THR A 43 5.90 -4.76 -3.17
N HIS A 44 4.95 -4.38 -4.00
CA HIS A 44 3.55 -4.79 -3.84
C HIS A 44 3.12 -5.86 -4.85
N ALA A 45 3.27 -5.58 -6.14
CA ALA A 45 2.79 -6.50 -7.16
C ALA A 45 3.60 -7.80 -7.20
N TRP A 46 4.92 -7.72 -7.05
CA TRP A 46 5.80 -8.89 -7.01
C TRP A 46 5.46 -9.80 -5.82
N ASN A 47 5.36 -9.24 -4.62
CA ASN A 47 5.00 -10.00 -3.43
C ASN A 47 3.60 -10.60 -3.54
N LEU A 48 2.63 -9.84 -4.05
CA LEU A 48 1.27 -10.32 -4.27
C LEU A 48 1.23 -11.51 -5.23
N VAL A 49 1.92 -11.41 -6.38
CA VAL A 49 1.98 -12.49 -7.38
C VAL A 49 2.61 -13.73 -6.76
N ASN A 50 3.75 -13.60 -6.09
CA ASN A 50 4.44 -14.72 -5.47
C ASN A 50 3.60 -15.39 -4.37
N HIS A 51 2.92 -14.60 -3.53
CA HIS A 51 2.08 -15.14 -2.47
C HIS A 51 0.84 -15.86 -3.02
N THR A 52 0.19 -15.30 -4.04
CA THR A 52 -0.97 -15.96 -4.67
C THR A 52 -0.58 -17.21 -5.44
N GLU A 53 0.58 -17.22 -6.08
CA GLU A 53 1.13 -18.41 -6.75
C GLU A 53 1.47 -19.50 -5.72
N ALA A 54 2.18 -19.16 -4.65
CA ALA A 54 2.52 -20.10 -3.58
C ALA A 54 1.27 -20.73 -2.94
N LEU A 55 0.23 -19.95 -2.65
CA LEU A 55 -1.06 -20.46 -2.18
C LEU A 55 -1.72 -21.41 -3.19
N THR A 56 -1.62 -21.07 -4.47
CA THR A 56 -2.20 -21.89 -5.53
C THR A 56 -1.48 -23.22 -5.66
N VAL A 57 -0.15 -23.22 -5.63
CA VAL A 57 0.67 -24.45 -5.66
C VAL A 57 0.33 -25.35 -4.48
N VAL A 58 0.36 -24.82 -3.26
CA VAL A 58 0.03 -25.60 -2.05
C VAL A 58 -1.38 -26.19 -2.12
N ARG A 59 -2.34 -25.42 -2.59
CA ARG A 59 -3.71 -25.88 -2.73
C ARG A 59 -3.88 -26.99 -3.77
N GLU A 60 -3.23 -26.89 -4.92
CA GLU A 60 -3.30 -27.90 -5.97
C GLU A 60 -2.56 -29.18 -5.54
N ASP A 61 -1.42 -29.09 -4.86
CA ASP A 61 -0.70 -30.24 -4.30
C ASP A 61 -1.58 -31.03 -3.31
N LEU A 62 -2.27 -30.33 -2.40
CA LEU A 62 -3.21 -30.94 -1.47
C LEU A 62 -4.37 -31.62 -2.19
N LYS A 63 -4.88 -31.00 -3.25
CA LYS A 63 -5.98 -31.52 -4.05
C LYS A 63 -5.57 -32.77 -4.82
N ASP A 64 -4.38 -32.79 -5.40
CA ASP A 64 -3.86 -33.92 -6.15
C ASP A 64 -3.64 -35.12 -5.22
N ARG A 65 -3.10 -34.92 -4.01
CA ARG A 65 -2.98 -35.97 -2.99
C ARG A 65 -4.36 -36.52 -2.55
N LEU A 66 -5.31 -35.62 -2.27
CA LEU A 66 -6.67 -36.02 -1.92
C LEU A 66 -7.31 -36.86 -3.01
N ASN A 67 -7.11 -36.51 -4.29
CA ASN A 67 -7.61 -37.25 -5.42
C ASN A 67 -6.95 -38.65 -5.57
N ALA A 68 -5.64 -38.71 -5.35
CA ALA A 68 -4.88 -39.95 -5.38
C ALA A 68 -5.36 -40.95 -4.28
N GLU A 69 -5.61 -40.45 -3.08
CA GLU A 69 -6.08 -41.28 -1.96
C GLU A 69 -7.54 -41.73 -2.13
N ARG A 70 -8.41 -40.88 -2.69
CA ARG A 70 -9.80 -41.29 -3.04
C ARG A 70 -9.84 -42.43 -4.03
N GLY A 71 -8.88 -42.51 -4.94
CA GLY A 71 -8.74 -43.63 -5.90
C GLY A 71 -8.44 -44.98 -5.23
N VAL A 72 -7.95 -44.97 -3.99
CA VAL A 72 -7.58 -46.19 -3.22
C VAL A 72 -8.62 -46.58 -2.17
N GLY A 73 -9.73 -45.83 -2.04
CA GLY A 73 -10.83 -46.14 -1.14
C GLY A 73 -10.57 -45.88 0.36
N HIS A 74 -9.61 -45.02 0.67
CA HIS A 74 -9.29 -44.62 2.04
C HIS A 74 -10.11 -43.42 2.52
N LEU A 75 -10.24 -43.29 3.85
CA LEU A 75 -10.86 -42.17 4.58
C LEU A 75 -10.18 -40.82 4.20
N PRO A 76 -10.84 -39.66 4.52
CA PRO A 76 -10.33 -38.36 4.13
C PRO A 76 -8.85 -38.17 4.53
N ALA A 77 -8.05 -37.78 3.55
CA ALA A 77 -6.61 -37.61 3.70
C ALA A 77 -6.28 -36.66 4.85
N SER A 78 -5.55 -37.15 5.85
CA SER A 78 -4.93 -36.29 6.83
C SER A 78 -3.77 -35.53 6.16
N VAL A 79 -3.59 -34.28 6.51
CA VAL A 79 -2.51 -33.45 5.98
C VAL A 79 -1.20 -33.87 6.65
N CYS A 80 -0.21 -34.24 5.85
CA CYS A 80 1.09 -34.65 6.40
C CYS A 80 1.84 -33.44 7.02
N GLU A 81 2.83 -33.70 7.87
CA GLU A 81 3.58 -32.64 8.55
C GLU A 81 4.33 -31.73 7.56
N ASP A 82 4.85 -32.27 6.48
CA ASP A 82 5.52 -31.47 5.44
C ASP A 82 4.57 -30.46 4.80
N ASP A 83 3.31 -30.86 4.56
CA ASP A 83 2.29 -29.97 4.03
C ASP A 83 1.90 -28.89 5.05
N LYS A 84 1.76 -29.27 6.32
CA LYS A 84 1.47 -28.30 7.39
C LYS A 84 2.59 -27.28 7.50
N GLU A 85 3.86 -27.71 7.43
CA GLU A 85 5.01 -26.82 7.47
C GLU A 85 5.04 -25.88 6.27
N ASN A 86 4.80 -26.39 5.07
CA ASN A 86 4.72 -25.56 3.86
C ASN A 86 3.60 -24.52 3.94
N ILE A 87 2.42 -24.91 4.40
CA ILE A 87 1.29 -23.99 4.57
C ILE A 87 1.62 -22.93 5.61
N ARG A 88 2.21 -23.33 6.77
CA ARG A 88 2.64 -22.40 7.82
C ARG A 88 3.66 -21.40 7.31
N ALA A 89 4.64 -21.86 6.53
CA ALA A 89 5.68 -21.00 5.96
C ALA A 89 5.08 -19.96 4.99
N VAL A 90 4.22 -20.39 4.06
CA VAL A 90 3.58 -19.50 3.09
C VAL A 90 2.67 -18.48 3.80
N LEU A 91 1.80 -18.95 4.70
CA LEU A 91 0.89 -18.08 5.43
C LEU A 91 1.64 -17.13 6.39
N GLY A 92 2.74 -17.58 6.99
CA GLY A 92 3.58 -16.73 7.84
C GLY A 92 4.14 -15.53 7.08
N LEU A 93 4.64 -15.73 5.87
CA LEU A 93 5.11 -14.65 5.00
C LEU A 93 3.96 -13.74 4.55
N MET A 94 2.84 -14.34 4.15
CA MET A 94 1.66 -13.59 3.74
C MET A 94 1.07 -12.73 4.86
N ARG A 95 1.07 -13.22 6.10
CA ARG A 95 0.57 -12.46 7.26
C ARG A 95 1.31 -11.14 7.44
N VAL A 96 2.64 -11.17 7.38
CA VAL A 96 3.46 -9.95 7.49
C VAL A 96 3.10 -8.96 6.38
N TRP A 97 2.89 -9.46 5.18
CA TRP A 97 2.49 -8.63 4.05
C TRP A 97 1.06 -8.10 4.19
N MET A 98 0.09 -8.94 4.60
CA MET A 98 -1.30 -8.54 4.83
C MET A 98 -1.43 -7.50 5.93
N ASP A 99 -0.71 -7.67 7.04
CA ASP A 99 -0.70 -6.74 8.18
C ASP A 99 -0.16 -5.37 7.74
N GLY A 100 0.98 -5.33 7.04
CA GLY A 100 1.54 -4.10 6.51
C GLY A 100 0.63 -3.36 5.52
N HIS A 101 -0.33 -4.05 4.90
CA HIS A 101 -1.31 -3.47 3.98
C HIS A 101 -2.69 -3.27 4.59
N GLU A 102 -2.85 -3.52 5.90
CA GLU A 102 -4.14 -3.41 6.59
C GLU A 102 -5.25 -4.29 5.93
N LEU A 103 -4.88 -5.50 5.48
CA LEU A 103 -5.80 -6.46 4.88
C LEU A 103 -6.38 -7.36 5.98
N HIS A 104 -7.21 -6.76 6.83
CA HIS A 104 -7.67 -7.38 8.08
C HIS A 104 -8.52 -8.63 7.89
N ALA A 105 -9.40 -8.66 6.88
CA ALA A 105 -10.24 -9.82 6.64
C ALA A 105 -9.43 -11.01 6.09
N SER A 106 -8.43 -10.75 5.26
CA SER A 106 -7.48 -11.76 4.77
C SER A 106 -6.60 -12.29 5.88
N LEU A 107 -6.13 -11.40 6.77
CA LEU A 107 -5.33 -11.74 7.94
C LEU A 107 -6.12 -12.68 8.88
N ASP A 108 -7.37 -12.34 9.21
CA ASP A 108 -8.26 -13.15 10.04
C ASP A 108 -8.50 -14.54 9.42
N ARG A 109 -8.62 -14.62 8.10
CA ARG A 109 -8.74 -15.91 7.40
C ARG A 109 -7.46 -16.74 7.43
N ALA A 110 -6.30 -16.10 7.28
CA ALA A 110 -5.01 -16.77 7.39
C ALA A 110 -4.79 -17.33 8.80
N ASP A 111 -5.15 -16.56 9.83
CA ASP A 111 -5.05 -16.99 11.22
C ASP A 111 -5.92 -18.21 11.51
N ARG A 112 -7.16 -18.23 11.02
CA ARG A 112 -8.03 -19.42 11.16
C ARG A 112 -7.46 -20.65 10.47
N ILE A 113 -6.83 -20.51 9.31
CA ILE A 113 -6.18 -21.65 8.65
C ILE A 113 -5.00 -22.14 9.49
N LEU A 114 -4.21 -21.22 10.07
CA LEU A 114 -3.12 -21.58 10.97
C LEU A 114 -3.61 -22.29 12.24
N GLU A 115 -4.77 -21.90 12.78
CA GLU A 115 -5.43 -22.57 13.90
C GLU A 115 -5.86 -24.01 13.49
N MET A 116 -6.48 -24.19 12.32
CA MET A 116 -6.83 -25.52 11.81
C MET A 116 -5.61 -26.45 11.70
N LEU A 117 -4.42 -25.91 11.38
CA LEU A 117 -3.18 -26.67 11.30
C LEU A 117 -2.61 -27.08 12.68
N THR A 118 -3.12 -26.52 13.77
CA THR A 118 -2.73 -26.93 15.13
C THR A 118 -3.48 -28.18 15.61
N GLU A 119 -4.56 -28.54 14.93
CA GLU A 119 -5.30 -29.77 15.23
C GLU A 119 -4.43 -31.00 14.94
N PRO A 120 -4.60 -32.08 15.73
CA PRO A 120 -3.79 -33.29 15.59
C PRO A 120 -3.88 -33.91 14.19
N GLU A 121 -5.08 -33.90 13.60
CA GLU A 121 -5.37 -34.47 12.27
C GLU A 121 -6.19 -33.52 11.43
N PRO A 122 -5.61 -32.41 10.92
CA PRO A 122 -6.32 -31.53 10.02
C PRO A 122 -6.64 -32.27 8.70
N VAL A 123 -7.86 -32.10 8.24
CA VAL A 123 -8.37 -32.84 7.07
C VAL A 123 -8.22 -31.98 5.81
N ALA A 124 -7.60 -32.54 4.77
CA ALA A 124 -7.37 -31.80 3.51
C ALA A 124 -8.67 -31.27 2.87
N ILE A 125 -9.79 -32.01 3.07
CA ILE A 125 -11.11 -31.60 2.56
C ILE A 125 -11.61 -30.29 3.16
N GLU A 126 -11.17 -29.90 4.36
CA GLU A 126 -11.52 -28.63 5.01
C GLU A 126 -10.51 -27.52 4.68
N LEU A 127 -9.24 -27.85 4.56
CA LEU A 127 -8.18 -26.90 4.27
C LEU A 127 -8.25 -26.35 2.84
N ILE A 128 -8.56 -27.19 1.85
CA ILE A 128 -8.65 -26.76 0.44
C ILE A 128 -9.68 -25.65 0.24
N PRO A 129 -10.95 -25.76 0.72
CA PRO A 129 -11.90 -24.67 0.63
C PRO A 129 -11.50 -23.45 1.49
N ALA A 130 -10.85 -23.64 2.62
CA ALA A 130 -10.36 -22.54 3.45
C ALA A 130 -9.30 -21.70 2.73
N LEU A 131 -8.30 -22.34 2.10
CA LEU A 131 -7.30 -21.68 1.27
C LEU A 131 -7.91 -20.96 0.05
N LYS A 132 -8.90 -21.58 -0.60
CA LYS A 132 -9.64 -20.94 -1.68
C LYS A 132 -10.40 -19.71 -1.21
N THR A 133 -11.02 -19.79 -0.03
CA THR A 133 -11.75 -18.67 0.55
C THR A 133 -10.80 -17.52 0.89
N LEU A 134 -9.60 -17.81 1.43
CA LEU A 134 -8.57 -16.81 1.69
C LEU A 134 -8.20 -16.07 0.40
N SER A 135 -7.97 -16.78 -0.70
CA SER A 135 -7.67 -16.16 -2.00
C SER A 135 -8.80 -15.23 -2.47
N GLY A 136 -10.05 -15.62 -2.30
CA GLY A 136 -11.21 -14.80 -2.66
C GLY A 136 -11.35 -13.55 -1.79
N VAL A 137 -11.17 -13.69 -0.48
CA VAL A 137 -11.22 -12.55 0.46
C VAL A 137 -10.09 -11.55 0.15
N LEU A 138 -8.89 -12.05 -0.12
CA LEU A 138 -7.74 -11.23 -0.51
C LEU A 138 -8.03 -10.45 -1.81
N GLU A 139 -8.58 -11.12 -2.82
CA GLU A 139 -8.98 -10.48 -4.07
C GLU A 139 -10.01 -9.37 -3.83
N ASP A 140 -11.02 -9.63 -2.99
CA ASP A 140 -12.09 -8.67 -2.68
C ASP A 140 -11.57 -7.46 -1.86
N GLU A 141 -10.63 -7.65 -0.95
CA GLU A 141 -10.00 -6.54 -0.23
C GLU A 141 -9.13 -5.69 -1.17
N LEU A 142 -8.37 -6.33 -2.06
CA LEU A 142 -7.54 -5.62 -3.04
C LEU A 142 -8.35 -4.83 -4.05
N LYS A 143 -9.52 -5.33 -4.49
CA LYS A 143 -10.44 -4.60 -5.38
C LYS A 143 -10.96 -3.30 -4.77
N ARG A 144 -10.95 -3.18 -3.45
CA ARG A 144 -11.37 -1.96 -2.73
C ARG A 144 -10.22 -0.96 -2.54
N ARG A 145 -8.99 -1.30 -2.94
CA ARG A 145 -7.82 -0.41 -2.85
C ARG A 145 -7.65 0.33 -4.17
N PHE A 146 -7.68 1.64 -4.10
CA PHE A 146 -7.55 2.49 -5.27
C PHE A 146 -6.16 3.14 -5.29
N PHE A 147 -5.55 3.18 -6.46
CA PHE A 147 -4.30 3.89 -6.71
C PHE A 147 -4.58 5.09 -7.60
N LEU A 148 -4.03 6.24 -7.24
CA LEU A 148 -4.07 7.42 -8.06
C LEU A 148 -2.77 7.55 -8.84
N TYR A 149 -2.88 7.52 -10.16
CA TYR A 149 -1.75 7.82 -11.02
C TYR A 149 -1.57 9.34 -11.14
N LEU A 150 -0.38 9.83 -10.80
CA LEU A 150 0.01 11.22 -11.03
C LEU A 150 1.00 11.27 -12.20
N PRO A 151 0.75 12.11 -13.22
CA PRO A 151 1.74 12.40 -14.26
C PRO A 151 3.06 12.91 -13.64
N PRO A 152 4.22 12.72 -14.32
CA PRO A 152 5.51 13.08 -13.73
C PRO A 152 5.64 14.53 -13.26
N ASP A 153 5.02 15.48 -13.96
CA ASP A 153 5.06 16.89 -13.56
C ASP A 153 4.18 17.18 -12.35
N ASP A 154 3.00 16.56 -12.26
CA ASP A 154 2.14 16.63 -11.08
C ASP A 154 2.76 15.92 -9.88
N ALA A 155 3.46 14.81 -10.09
CA ALA A 155 4.20 14.14 -9.04
C ALA A 155 5.31 15.03 -8.45
N LYS A 156 6.02 15.81 -9.26
CA LYS A 156 7.00 16.81 -8.78
C LYS A 156 6.34 17.89 -7.94
N LEU A 157 5.19 18.43 -8.40
CA LEU A 157 4.41 19.42 -7.66
C LEU A 157 3.97 18.88 -6.29
N TYR A 158 3.59 17.62 -6.22
CA TYR A 158 3.17 16.99 -4.98
C TYR A 158 4.32 16.73 -4.01
N GLN A 159 5.44 16.16 -4.51
CA GLN A 159 6.57 15.73 -3.68
C GLN A 159 7.50 16.88 -3.28
N GLN A 160 7.75 17.85 -4.18
CA GLN A 160 8.74 18.89 -4.01
C GLN A 160 8.16 20.30 -4.24
N PRO A 161 7.01 20.65 -3.62
CA PRO A 161 6.31 21.90 -3.89
C PRO A 161 7.16 23.13 -3.62
N LEU A 162 7.98 23.13 -2.57
CA LEU A 162 8.81 24.28 -2.19
C LEU A 162 10.03 24.47 -3.11
N GLY A 163 10.56 23.38 -3.66
CA GLY A 163 11.71 23.42 -4.58
C GLY A 163 11.38 24.09 -5.91
N LEU A 164 10.10 24.14 -6.29
CA LEU A 164 9.66 24.80 -7.53
C LEU A 164 9.49 26.31 -7.38
N PHE A 165 9.31 26.81 -6.14
CA PHE A 165 9.07 28.24 -5.85
C PHE A 165 10.03 28.78 -4.80
N PRO A 166 11.36 28.58 -4.92
CA PRO A 166 12.30 28.94 -3.85
C PRO A 166 12.26 30.43 -3.52
N LYS A 167 12.21 31.33 -4.53
CA LYS A 167 12.13 32.75 -4.34
C LYS A 167 10.89 33.20 -3.55
N SER A 168 9.74 32.62 -3.84
CA SER A 168 8.50 32.96 -3.13
C SER A 168 8.51 32.43 -1.69
N VAL A 169 9.12 31.26 -1.46
CA VAL A 169 9.26 30.68 -0.12
C VAL A 169 10.19 31.52 0.75
N ASP A 170 11.29 32.03 0.18
CA ASP A 170 12.27 32.88 0.89
C ASP A 170 11.68 34.25 1.22
N ALA A 171 10.96 34.84 0.24
CA ALA A 171 10.35 36.16 0.42
C ALA A 171 9.15 36.13 1.40
N PHE A 172 8.34 35.06 1.35
CA PHE A 172 7.08 34.96 2.11
C PHE A 172 7.02 33.68 2.94
N ARG A 173 7.81 33.58 3.99
CA ARG A 173 7.91 32.39 4.85
C ARG A 173 6.57 31.96 5.45
N SER A 174 5.69 32.91 5.74
CA SER A 174 4.33 32.65 6.27
C SER A 174 3.43 31.90 5.27
N THR A 175 3.70 31.99 3.97
CA THR A 175 2.89 31.37 2.91
C THR A 175 3.30 29.93 2.60
N ARG A 176 4.37 29.41 3.22
CA ARG A 176 4.92 28.07 2.95
C ARG A 176 3.86 26.97 2.98
N GLY A 177 2.98 27.00 3.98
CA GLY A 177 1.87 26.04 4.10
C GLY A 177 0.88 26.14 2.94
N ASN A 178 0.52 27.34 2.54
CA ASN A 178 -0.37 27.58 1.40
C ASN A 178 0.27 27.15 0.07
N ILE A 179 1.57 27.39 -0.13
CA ILE A 179 2.30 26.93 -1.33
C ILE A 179 2.27 25.40 -1.42
N ILE A 180 2.59 24.70 -0.32
CA ILE A 180 2.54 23.23 -0.27
C ILE A 180 1.13 22.73 -0.64
N ASN A 181 0.10 23.28 -0.01
CA ASN A 181 -1.27 22.84 -0.21
C ASN A 181 -1.78 23.17 -1.62
N ALA A 182 -1.47 24.37 -2.14
CA ALA A 182 -1.85 24.74 -3.51
C ALA A 182 -1.25 23.77 -4.54
N CYS A 183 0.04 23.45 -4.43
CA CYS A 183 0.72 22.51 -5.31
C CYS A 183 0.13 21.10 -5.22
N ARG A 184 -0.13 20.61 -4.00
CA ARG A 184 -0.73 19.29 -3.80
C ARG A 184 -2.15 19.22 -4.32
N CYS A 185 -2.97 20.24 -4.06
CA CYS A 185 -4.33 20.32 -4.59
C CYS A 185 -4.33 20.38 -6.12
N HIS A 186 -3.40 21.11 -6.73
CA HIS A 186 -3.24 21.13 -8.18
C HIS A 186 -2.92 19.73 -8.73
N ALA A 187 -1.90 19.09 -8.18
CA ALA A 187 -1.48 17.75 -8.59
C ALA A 187 -2.59 16.69 -8.44
N LEU A 188 -3.49 16.88 -7.49
CA LEU A 188 -4.62 15.99 -7.24
C LEU A 188 -5.90 16.39 -8.02
N GLY A 189 -5.83 17.42 -8.89
CA GLY A 189 -6.99 17.92 -9.65
C GLY A 189 -8.04 18.64 -8.80
N GLN A 190 -7.69 19.03 -7.56
CA GLN A 190 -8.60 19.72 -6.63
C GLN A 190 -8.57 21.24 -6.87
N SER A 191 -9.09 21.69 -8.01
CA SER A 191 -8.95 23.08 -8.50
C SER A 191 -9.47 24.12 -7.52
N THR A 192 -10.63 23.92 -6.89
CA THR A 192 -11.20 24.87 -5.93
C THR A 192 -10.32 25.06 -4.71
N ALA A 193 -9.79 23.97 -4.15
CA ALA A 193 -8.89 24.02 -3.01
C ALA A 193 -7.53 24.65 -3.39
N CYS A 194 -7.04 24.38 -4.61
CA CYS A 194 -5.85 25.03 -5.15
C CYS A 194 -6.02 26.54 -5.22
N VAL A 195 -7.13 27.03 -5.77
CA VAL A 195 -7.44 28.46 -5.84
C VAL A 195 -7.51 29.08 -4.42
N PHE A 196 -8.19 28.43 -3.49
CA PHE A 196 -8.28 28.91 -2.10
C PHE A 196 -6.91 29.13 -1.47
N HIS A 197 -6.00 28.15 -1.58
CA HIS A 197 -4.64 28.30 -1.06
C HIS A 197 -3.81 29.33 -1.82
N SER A 198 -4.01 29.45 -3.14
CA SER A 198 -3.34 30.47 -3.95
C SER A 198 -3.81 31.89 -3.57
N MET A 199 -5.07 32.08 -3.24
CA MET A 199 -5.59 33.35 -2.72
C MET A 199 -4.91 33.73 -1.38
N GLY A 200 -4.66 32.76 -0.50
CA GLY A 200 -3.93 32.99 0.75
C GLY A 200 -2.48 33.45 0.52
N ILE A 201 -1.83 32.94 -0.54
CA ILE A 201 -0.49 33.39 -0.94
C ILE A 201 -0.55 34.84 -1.45
N LEU A 202 -1.50 35.15 -2.35
CA LEU A 202 -1.71 36.49 -2.89
C LEU A 202 -2.04 37.50 -1.79
N GLN A 203 -2.88 37.15 -0.85
CA GLN A 203 -3.22 38.02 0.29
C GLN A 203 -1.98 38.38 1.11
N SER A 204 -1.10 37.42 1.38
CA SER A 204 0.16 37.68 2.08
C SER A 204 1.08 38.61 1.27
N GLY A 205 1.12 38.43 -0.05
CA GLY A 205 1.85 39.34 -0.97
C GLY A 205 1.29 40.76 -0.95
N LEU A 206 -0.04 40.92 -1.01
CA LEU A 206 -0.70 42.20 -0.93
C LEU A 206 -0.44 42.91 0.40
N TYR A 207 -0.47 42.16 1.51
CA TYR A 207 -0.13 42.77 2.81
C TYR A 207 1.33 43.22 2.88
N SER A 208 2.25 42.47 2.31
CA SER A 208 3.66 42.86 2.25
C SER A 208 3.86 44.10 1.38
N LEU A 209 3.17 44.17 0.24
CA LEU A 209 3.18 45.31 -0.64
C LEU A 209 2.61 46.56 0.04
N ALA A 210 1.46 46.45 0.71
CA ALA A 210 0.86 47.58 1.43
C ALA A 210 1.77 48.11 2.56
N ASN A 211 2.47 47.20 3.24
CA ASN A 211 3.47 47.61 4.25
C ASN A 211 4.69 48.31 3.63
N GLU A 212 5.19 47.79 2.50
CA GLU A 212 6.33 48.39 1.79
C GLU A 212 6.01 49.81 1.25
N LEU A 213 4.78 49.99 0.81
CA LEU A 213 4.28 51.26 0.29
C LEU A 213 3.74 52.20 1.38
N GLU A 214 3.87 51.80 2.65
CA GLU A 214 3.41 52.54 3.82
C GLU A 214 1.94 53.02 3.72
N VAL A 215 1.06 52.18 3.11
CA VAL A 215 -0.35 52.51 2.93
C VAL A 215 -1.05 52.61 4.30
N MET A 216 -1.64 53.78 4.56
CA MET A 216 -2.32 54.06 5.83
C MET A 216 -3.79 53.60 5.78
N PHE A 217 -4.16 52.64 6.60
CA PHE A 217 -5.53 52.18 6.75
C PHE A 217 -6.14 52.75 8.04
N LYS A 218 -7.47 52.98 8.02
CA LYS A 218 -8.24 53.37 9.21
C LYS A 218 -8.48 52.22 10.17
N PHE A 219 -8.13 51.00 9.77
CA PHE A 219 -8.31 49.73 10.50
C PHE A 219 -7.09 48.85 10.30
N PRO A 220 -6.89 47.81 11.11
CA PRO A 220 -5.73 46.92 10.94
C PRO A 220 -5.71 46.29 9.54
N LEU A 221 -4.52 46.22 8.95
CA LEU A 221 -4.30 45.67 7.61
C LEU A 221 -4.88 44.24 7.43
N THR A 222 -4.90 43.46 8.53
CA THR A 222 -5.49 42.10 8.54
C THR A 222 -6.99 42.08 8.30
N LEU A 223 -7.67 43.20 8.45
CA LEU A 223 -9.10 43.40 8.18
C LEU A 223 -9.35 44.08 6.82
N ALA A 224 -8.28 44.47 6.12
CA ALA A 224 -8.43 45.10 4.80
C ALA A 224 -8.83 44.07 3.75
N GLU A 225 -9.88 44.34 3.03
CA GLU A 225 -10.27 43.59 1.84
C GLU A 225 -9.32 43.97 0.67
N TRP A 226 -9.19 43.08 -0.31
CA TRP A 226 -8.28 43.26 -1.42
C TRP A 226 -8.47 44.59 -2.17
N HIS A 227 -9.76 44.96 -2.43
CA HIS A 227 -10.06 46.23 -3.08
C HIS A 227 -9.58 47.42 -2.26
N ASN A 228 -9.63 47.38 -0.94
CA ASN A 228 -9.13 48.47 -0.09
C ASN A 228 -7.61 48.65 -0.21
N ILE A 229 -6.91 47.53 -0.47
CA ILE A 229 -5.44 47.60 -0.65
C ILE A 229 -5.10 48.09 -2.05
N ILE A 230 -5.85 47.67 -3.07
CA ILE A 230 -5.60 48.00 -4.47
C ILE A 230 -6.02 49.44 -4.80
N ASP A 231 -7.15 49.90 -4.27
CA ASP A 231 -7.72 51.21 -4.61
C ASP A 231 -7.13 52.40 -3.81
N ASN A 232 -6.36 52.13 -2.75
CA ASN A 232 -5.70 53.17 -1.99
C ASN A 232 -4.25 53.49 -2.46
N HIS A 233 -3.95 53.07 -3.68
CA HIS A 233 -2.77 53.46 -4.45
C HIS A 233 -3.11 54.57 -5.44
#